data_45079be94ce56546e5ff849441e8281b
#
_entry.id   45079be94ce56546e5ff849441e8281b
#
_cell.length_a   1.000
_cell.length_b   1.000
_cell.length_c   1.000
_cell.angle_alpha   90.00
_cell.angle_beta   90.00
_cell.angle_gamma   90.00
#
_symmetry.space_group_name_H-M   'P 1'
#
loop_
_entity.id
_entity.type
_entity.pdbx_description
1 polymer ?
#
loop_
_entity_poly.entity_id
_entity_poly.type
_entity_poly.pdbx_seq_one_letter_code
_entity_poly.pdbx_strand_id
1 'polypeptide(L)'
;MGEPLDPSTEIRLPFFTDNGFNTHLGKRIFINTGATFSDLGGVYVEDDVLIGPGAKLISANHPIDPHFRHEMELQPVRVRKNAWIGADAKILPGVTVGENAVVGAGAVVTKDVPANTVVVGVPAKVIRKIKE
;
A
#
# COMPACT_ATOMS: atom_id res chain seq x y z
N MET A 1 14.67 -1.81 -7.82
CA MET A 1 13.88 -2.95 -7.33
C MET A 1 14.76 -4.18 -7.25
N GLY A 2 14.49 -5.06 -6.27
CA GLY A 2 15.24 -6.32 -6.14
C GLY A 2 14.88 -7.34 -7.20
N GLU A 3 13.76 -7.16 -7.89
CA GLU A 3 13.28 -8.04 -8.94
C GLU A 3 13.03 -7.23 -10.22
N PRO A 4 13.18 -7.85 -11.40
CA PRO A 4 12.78 -7.16 -12.63
C PRO A 4 11.29 -6.83 -12.62
N LEU A 5 10.93 -5.65 -13.11
CA LEU A 5 9.53 -5.28 -13.28
C LEU A 5 8.95 -6.03 -14.48
N ASP A 6 7.71 -6.49 -14.33
CA ASP A 6 6.98 -7.03 -15.47
C ASP A 6 6.73 -5.90 -16.48
N PRO A 7 6.92 -6.15 -17.79
CA PRO A 7 6.72 -5.10 -18.81
C PRO A 7 5.33 -4.48 -18.82
N SER A 8 4.32 -5.18 -18.30
CA SER A 8 2.95 -4.68 -18.23
C SER A 8 2.72 -3.69 -17.09
N THR A 9 3.65 -3.59 -16.14
CA THR A 9 3.55 -2.69 -14.99
C THR A 9 4.08 -1.32 -15.35
N GLU A 10 3.29 -0.28 -15.08
CA GLU A 10 3.64 1.10 -15.34
C GLU A 10 3.85 1.86 -14.04
N ILE A 11 4.97 2.56 -13.91
CA ILE A 11 5.26 3.43 -12.78
C ILE A 11 5.51 4.84 -13.33
N ARG A 12 4.68 5.78 -12.92
CA ARG A 12 4.85 7.19 -13.27
C ARG A 12 5.72 7.89 -12.24
N LEU A 13 6.75 8.57 -12.73
CA LEU A 13 7.72 9.27 -11.89
C LEU A 13 7.17 10.64 -11.44
N PRO A 14 7.61 11.16 -10.29
CA PRO A 14 8.57 10.53 -9.39
C PRO A 14 7.95 9.39 -8.58
N PHE A 15 8.78 8.40 -8.24
CA PHE A 15 8.41 7.27 -7.39
C PHE A 15 9.51 7.10 -6.35
N PHE A 16 9.13 6.93 -5.08
CA PHE A 16 10.07 6.88 -3.96
C PHE A 16 10.01 5.55 -3.23
N THR A 17 11.18 5.01 -2.93
CA THR A 17 11.30 3.83 -2.05
C THR A 17 12.43 4.08 -1.05
N ASP A 18 12.46 3.31 0.05
CA ASP A 18 13.60 3.34 0.97
C ASP A 18 14.81 2.66 0.35
N ASN A 19 14.67 1.41 -0.08
CA ASN A 19 15.74 0.70 -0.76
C ASN A 19 15.32 0.01 -2.06
N GLY A 20 14.04 -0.21 -2.25
CA GLY A 20 13.49 -0.86 -3.43
C GLY A 20 13.63 -2.38 -3.48
N PHE A 21 14.50 -2.97 -2.66
CA PHE A 21 14.78 -4.41 -2.71
C PHE A 21 13.67 -5.25 -2.07
N ASN A 22 12.87 -4.67 -1.18
CA ASN A 22 11.74 -5.33 -0.54
C ASN A 22 10.40 -4.92 -1.13
N THR A 23 10.41 -4.35 -2.31
CA THR A 23 9.19 -4.05 -3.06
C THR A 23 9.00 -5.13 -4.11
N HIS A 24 7.88 -5.86 -4.01
CA HIS A 24 7.55 -7.00 -4.87
C HIS A 24 6.27 -6.68 -5.62
N LEU A 25 6.38 -6.54 -6.94
CA LEU A 25 5.28 -6.14 -7.81
C LEU A 25 4.91 -7.27 -8.75
N GLY A 26 3.62 -7.53 -8.88
CA GLY A 26 3.09 -8.45 -9.88
C GLY A 26 3.00 -7.83 -11.26
N LYS A 27 1.94 -8.19 -12.00
CA LYS A 27 1.73 -7.81 -13.40
C LYS A 27 0.59 -6.79 -13.52
N ARG A 28 0.64 -5.99 -14.58
CA ARG A 28 -0.42 -5.04 -14.94
C ARG A 28 -0.78 -4.10 -13.80
N ILE A 29 0.22 -3.68 -13.03
CA ILE A 29 0.06 -2.71 -11.96
C ILE A 29 0.27 -1.31 -12.53
N PHE A 30 -0.54 -0.37 -12.08
CA PHE A 30 -0.34 1.04 -12.40
C PHE A 30 -0.08 1.82 -11.12
N ILE A 31 1.11 2.41 -11.04
CA ILE A 31 1.51 3.27 -9.91
C ILE A 31 1.60 4.70 -10.42
N ASN A 32 0.73 5.55 -9.91
CA ASN A 32 0.68 6.95 -10.34
C ASN A 32 1.79 7.77 -9.68
N THR A 33 1.97 8.99 -10.17
CA THR A 33 3.07 9.87 -9.78
C THR A 33 3.05 10.19 -8.28
N GLY A 34 4.23 10.30 -7.69
CA GLY A 34 4.40 10.71 -6.29
C GLY A 34 4.15 9.63 -5.26
N ALA A 35 3.91 8.39 -5.68
CA ALA A 35 3.74 7.28 -4.72
C ALA A 35 5.05 7.01 -3.97
N THR A 36 4.91 6.61 -2.71
CA THR A 36 6.05 6.27 -1.84
C THR A 36 5.83 4.90 -1.21
N PHE A 37 6.80 4.02 -1.40
CA PHE A 37 6.81 2.71 -0.76
C PHE A 37 7.94 2.67 0.26
N SER A 38 7.59 2.78 1.53
CA SER A 38 8.54 2.59 2.63
C SER A 38 8.67 1.09 2.86
N ASP A 39 9.64 0.46 2.21
CA ASP A 39 9.66 -0.98 1.99
C ASP A 39 10.60 -1.79 2.87
N LEU A 40 11.13 -1.21 3.95
CA LEU A 40 12.06 -1.93 4.84
C LEU A 40 11.46 -3.21 5.41
N GLY A 41 10.16 -3.22 5.70
CA GLY A 41 9.43 -4.41 6.18
C GLY A 41 8.77 -5.24 5.09
N GLY A 42 8.90 -4.83 3.85
CA GLY A 42 8.32 -5.50 2.70
C GLY A 42 7.02 -4.87 2.22
N VAL A 43 6.93 -4.63 0.91
CA VAL A 43 5.71 -4.18 0.23
C VAL A 43 5.42 -5.18 -0.89
N TYR A 44 4.24 -5.79 -0.85
CA TYR A 44 3.82 -6.82 -1.79
C TYR A 44 2.55 -6.35 -2.50
N VAL A 45 2.63 -6.14 -3.79
CA VAL A 45 1.50 -5.68 -4.61
C VAL A 45 1.21 -6.74 -5.67
N GLU A 46 0.02 -7.29 -5.60
CA GLU A 46 -0.42 -8.33 -6.53
C GLU A 46 -0.91 -7.74 -7.85
N ASP A 47 -1.33 -8.60 -8.76
CA ASP A 47 -1.68 -8.22 -10.13
C ASP A 47 -2.86 -7.23 -10.19
N ASP A 48 -2.87 -6.41 -11.23
CA ASP A 48 -3.99 -5.55 -11.58
C ASP A 48 -4.33 -4.46 -10.55
N VAL A 49 -3.41 -4.14 -9.65
CA VAL A 49 -3.61 -3.10 -8.63
C VAL A 49 -3.42 -1.72 -9.21
N LEU A 50 -4.27 -0.78 -8.78
CA LEU A 50 -4.12 0.65 -9.10
C LEU A 50 -3.68 1.40 -7.84
N ILE A 51 -2.58 2.13 -7.95
CA ILE A 51 -2.06 2.98 -6.86
C ILE A 51 -2.20 4.44 -7.30
N GLY A 52 -3.00 5.21 -6.59
CA GLY A 52 -3.27 6.61 -6.88
C GLY A 52 -2.08 7.53 -6.61
N PRO A 53 -2.11 8.75 -7.15
CA PRO A 53 -1.00 9.69 -6.97
C PRO A 53 -0.80 10.03 -5.49
N GLY A 54 0.45 10.10 -5.08
CA GLY A 54 0.81 10.45 -3.72
C GLY A 54 0.49 9.40 -2.66
N ALA A 55 -0.01 8.24 -3.02
CA ALA A 55 -0.32 7.18 -2.05
C ALA A 55 0.96 6.66 -1.39
N LYS A 56 0.85 6.23 -0.14
CA LYS A 56 1.97 5.74 0.64
C LYS A 56 1.68 4.36 1.21
N LEU A 57 2.57 3.40 0.92
CA LEU A 57 2.55 2.07 1.51
C LEU A 57 3.72 1.99 2.48
N ILE A 58 3.43 1.84 3.78
CA ILE A 58 4.41 2.02 4.84
C ILE A 58 4.57 0.71 5.61
N SER A 59 5.76 0.10 5.54
CA SER A 59 6.03 -1.18 6.21
C SER A 59 6.95 -1.04 7.43
N ALA A 60 7.31 0.18 7.79
CA ALA A 60 8.19 0.44 8.91
C ALA A 60 7.59 1.48 9.84
N ASN A 61 7.81 1.28 11.15
CA ASN A 61 7.30 2.18 12.17
C ASN A 61 8.31 2.23 13.32
N HIS A 62 8.09 3.16 14.24
CA HIS A 62 8.83 3.23 15.49
C HIS A 62 7.90 2.90 16.66
N PRO A 63 8.41 2.25 17.73
CA PRO A 63 7.63 2.03 18.94
C PRO A 63 7.12 3.35 19.54
N ILE A 64 5.92 3.30 20.10
CA ILE A 64 5.35 4.46 20.82
C ILE A 64 6.09 4.69 22.12
N ASP A 65 6.60 3.63 22.75
CA ASP A 65 7.35 3.72 24.00
C ASP A 65 8.61 4.59 23.81
N PRO A 66 8.76 5.70 24.58
CA PRO A 66 9.91 6.59 24.39
C PRO A 66 11.25 5.91 24.65
N HIS A 67 11.29 4.85 25.44
CA HIS A 67 12.56 4.12 25.71
C HIS A 67 13.03 3.33 24.49
N PHE A 68 12.12 2.93 23.59
CA PHE A 68 12.42 2.13 22.40
C PHE A 68 12.15 2.89 21.11
N ARG A 69 11.87 4.18 21.17
CA ARG A 69 11.41 4.98 20.04
C ARG A 69 12.37 5.01 18.85
N HIS A 70 13.66 4.83 19.10
CA HIS A 70 14.67 4.83 18.05
C HIS A 70 14.84 3.46 17.38
N GLU A 71 14.20 2.44 17.89
CA GLU A 71 14.15 1.14 17.23
C GLU A 71 13.14 1.18 16.08
N MET A 72 13.19 0.18 15.20
CA MET A 72 12.23 0.05 14.12
C MET A 72 11.40 -1.22 14.28
N GLU A 73 10.11 -1.08 14.03
CA GLU A 73 9.19 -2.21 13.91
C GLU A 73 8.86 -2.37 12.43
N LEU A 74 9.11 -3.57 11.89
CA LEU A 74 8.90 -3.87 10.48
C LEU A 74 7.74 -4.85 10.34
N GLN A 75 6.74 -4.48 9.55
CA GLN A 75 5.60 -5.33 9.24
C GLN A 75 5.21 -5.14 7.78
N PRO A 76 5.06 -6.21 7.01
CA PRO A 76 4.79 -6.09 5.59
C PRO A 76 3.43 -5.47 5.31
N VAL A 77 3.36 -4.74 4.21
CA VAL A 77 2.10 -4.27 3.63
C VAL A 77 1.82 -5.14 2.41
N ARG A 78 0.58 -5.63 2.32
CA ARG A 78 0.13 -6.46 1.20
C ARG A 78 -1.10 -5.84 0.56
N VAL A 79 -1.03 -5.69 -0.75
CA VAL A 79 -2.16 -5.20 -1.55
C VAL A 79 -2.55 -6.33 -2.50
N ARG A 80 -3.72 -6.89 -2.27
CA ARG A 80 -4.19 -8.04 -3.02
C ARG A 80 -4.70 -7.63 -4.40
N LYS A 81 -4.88 -8.63 -5.22
CA LYS A 81 -5.24 -8.52 -6.63
C LYS A 81 -6.41 -7.55 -6.86
N ASN A 82 -6.25 -6.71 -7.88
CA ASN A 82 -7.29 -5.80 -8.36
C ASN A 82 -7.78 -4.76 -7.33
N ALA A 83 -7.05 -4.53 -6.26
CA ALA A 83 -7.37 -3.45 -5.32
C ALA A 83 -7.03 -2.08 -5.91
N TRP A 84 -7.71 -1.06 -5.43
CA TRP A 84 -7.48 0.32 -5.83
C TRP A 84 -7.18 1.16 -4.59
N ILE A 85 -5.97 1.71 -4.54
CA ILE A 85 -5.54 2.62 -3.48
C ILE A 85 -5.72 4.04 -4.00
N GLY A 86 -6.60 4.82 -3.39
CA GLY A 86 -6.90 6.17 -3.82
C GLY A 86 -5.76 7.16 -3.60
N ALA A 87 -5.90 8.35 -4.21
CA ALA A 87 -4.89 9.41 -4.11
C ALA A 87 -4.61 9.77 -2.65
N ASP A 88 -3.34 9.94 -2.31
CA ASP A 88 -2.86 10.34 -0.99
C ASP A 88 -3.30 9.42 0.17
N ALA A 89 -3.85 8.26 -0.11
CA ALA A 89 -4.15 7.28 0.93
C ALA A 89 -2.87 6.73 1.54
N LYS A 90 -2.94 6.35 2.80
CA LYS A 90 -1.81 5.81 3.55
C LYS A 90 -2.18 4.43 4.09
N ILE A 91 -1.38 3.43 3.74
CA ILE A 91 -1.55 2.07 4.22
C ILE A 91 -0.45 1.82 5.25
N LEU A 92 -0.83 1.55 6.48
CA LEU A 92 0.10 1.44 7.60
C LEU A 92 0.70 0.06 7.75
N PRO A 93 1.81 -0.07 8.53
CA PRO A 93 2.51 -1.35 8.66
C PRO A 93 1.60 -2.51 9.10
N GLY A 94 1.79 -3.67 8.47
CA GLY A 94 1.07 -4.88 8.79
C GLY A 94 -0.31 -5.01 8.15
N VAL A 95 -0.77 -4.00 7.41
CA VAL A 95 -2.10 -4.02 6.80
C VAL A 95 -2.09 -4.83 5.51
N THR A 96 -3.12 -5.65 5.34
CA THR A 96 -3.45 -6.30 4.06
C THR A 96 -4.72 -5.66 3.50
N VAL A 97 -4.62 -5.15 2.28
CA VAL A 97 -5.78 -4.66 1.52
C VAL A 97 -6.31 -5.81 0.68
N GLY A 98 -7.55 -6.20 0.91
CA GLY A 98 -8.15 -7.38 0.28
C GLY A 98 -8.41 -7.23 -1.21
N GLU A 99 -8.64 -8.36 -1.87
CA GLU A 99 -8.90 -8.43 -3.30
C GLU A 99 -10.11 -7.58 -3.68
N ASN A 100 -10.01 -6.84 -4.77
CA ASN A 100 -11.03 -5.94 -5.29
C ASN A 100 -11.40 -4.77 -4.37
N ALA A 101 -10.74 -4.61 -3.24
CA ALA A 101 -11.09 -3.53 -2.30
C ALA A 101 -10.71 -2.16 -2.87
N VAL A 102 -11.42 -1.14 -2.42
CA VAL A 102 -11.14 0.25 -2.75
C VAL A 102 -10.84 1.03 -1.47
N VAL A 103 -9.69 1.67 -1.45
CA VAL A 103 -9.31 2.60 -0.38
C VAL A 103 -9.54 4.01 -0.91
N GLY A 104 -10.42 4.77 -0.28
CA GLY A 104 -10.77 6.12 -0.70
C GLY A 104 -9.59 7.09 -0.59
N ALA A 105 -9.64 8.16 -1.39
CA ALA A 105 -8.60 9.18 -1.38
C ALA A 105 -8.42 9.77 0.03
N GLY A 106 -7.18 9.97 0.43
CA GLY A 106 -6.84 10.55 1.73
C GLY A 106 -7.09 9.65 2.93
N ALA A 107 -7.56 8.43 2.75
CA ALA A 107 -7.81 7.52 3.87
C ALA A 107 -6.51 7.09 4.55
N VAL A 108 -6.57 6.86 5.85
CA VAL A 108 -5.47 6.28 6.62
C VAL A 108 -5.91 4.92 7.12
N VAL A 109 -5.36 3.86 6.53
CA VAL A 109 -5.76 2.49 6.79
C VAL A 109 -4.89 1.89 7.89
N THR A 110 -5.51 1.60 9.02
CA THR A 110 -4.83 1.09 10.22
C THR A 110 -5.10 -0.39 10.48
N LYS A 111 -6.08 -0.97 9.78
CA LYS A 111 -6.49 -2.37 9.93
C LYS A 111 -6.69 -2.98 8.56
N ASP A 112 -6.65 -4.31 8.49
CA ASP A 112 -6.90 -5.03 7.25
C ASP A 112 -8.22 -4.61 6.62
N VAL A 113 -8.20 -4.49 5.30
CA VAL A 113 -9.39 -4.14 4.51
C VAL A 113 -9.95 -5.43 3.93
N PRO A 114 -11.21 -5.79 4.24
CA PRO A 114 -11.81 -6.98 3.66
C PRO A 114 -11.91 -6.90 2.14
N ALA A 115 -11.87 -8.06 1.48
CA ALA A 115 -12.07 -8.13 0.05
C ALA A 115 -13.45 -7.55 -0.34
N ASN A 116 -13.53 -6.97 -1.52
CA ASN A 116 -14.79 -6.48 -2.10
C ASN A 116 -15.49 -5.44 -1.24
N THR A 117 -14.72 -4.56 -0.59
CA THR A 117 -15.27 -3.46 0.22
C THR A 117 -14.67 -2.12 -0.19
N VAL A 118 -15.35 -1.05 0.16
CA VAL A 118 -14.84 0.32 0.07
C VAL A 118 -14.62 0.84 1.48
N VAL A 119 -13.41 1.31 1.76
CA VAL A 119 -13.07 1.98 3.02
C VAL A 119 -12.71 3.43 2.77
N VAL A 120 -13.09 4.30 3.69
CA VAL A 120 -12.78 5.75 3.62
C VAL A 120 -12.50 6.29 5.02
N GLY A 121 -11.81 7.41 5.07
CA GLY A 121 -11.66 8.20 6.28
C GLY A 121 -10.37 7.97 7.05
N VAL A 122 -10.26 8.66 8.19
CA VAL A 122 -9.12 8.64 9.11
C VAL A 122 -9.65 8.41 10.52
N PRO A 123 -9.51 7.21 11.11
CA PRO A 123 -9.08 5.96 10.47
C PRO A 123 -10.10 5.46 9.45
N ALA A 124 -9.62 4.72 8.47
CA ALA A 124 -10.48 4.19 7.42
C ALA A 124 -11.47 3.16 7.96
N LYS A 125 -12.71 3.24 7.47
CA LYS A 125 -13.79 2.33 7.86
C LYS A 125 -14.58 1.89 6.64
N VAL A 126 -15.10 0.68 6.68
CA VAL A 126 -15.92 0.13 5.60
C VAL A 126 -17.22 0.93 5.50
N ILE A 127 -17.50 1.44 4.31
CA ILE A 127 -18.75 2.17 4.03
C ILE A 127 -19.71 1.41 3.12
N ARG A 128 -19.20 0.42 2.38
CA ARG A 128 -20.06 -0.41 1.53
C ARG A 128 -19.33 -1.65 1.05
N LYS A 129 -20.10 -2.62 0.58
CA LYS A 129 -19.58 -3.79 -0.14
C LYS A 129 -19.72 -3.56 -1.64
N ILE A 130 -18.76 -4.09 -2.39
CA ILE A 130 -18.78 -4.06 -3.85
C ILE A 130 -19.43 -5.35 -4.32
N LYS A 131 -20.42 -5.23 -5.21
CA LYS A 131 -21.00 -6.40 -5.86
C LYS A 131 -20.06 -6.89 -6.95
N GLU A 132 -19.86 -8.18 -6.98
CA GLU A 132 -19.11 -8.86 -8.02
C GLU A 132 -19.93 -9.04 -9.30
#